data_a2d86083c5c90b36c9dad38fa464d2b0
#
_entry.id   a2d86083c5c90b36c9dad38fa464d2b0
#
_cell.length_a   1.000
_cell.length_b   1.000
_cell.length_c   1.000
_cell.angle_alpha   90.00
_cell.angle_beta   90.00
_cell.angle_gamma   90.00
#
_symmetry.space_group_name_H-M   'P 1'
#
loop_
_entity.id
_entity.type
_entity.pdbx_description
1 polymer ?
#
loop_
_entity_poly.entity_id
_entity_poly.type
_entity_poly.pdbx_seq_one_letter_code
_entity_poly.pdbx_strand_id
1 'polypeptide(L)'
;TGSVRRMLAESGYPGMKVLQFAFDSREESDYLPHNYERNCVVYTGTHDNNTVMGWYDELAPEDKKLAVDYLQNAYTPKKEIYWDYIALAMRSVADTCIIPVQDYLGLGKEARINTPSTLGGNWVYRLPKKTFDEAKIRKIRRLTEICARLPKEPGEAAEAKDAEETKEIIDTKER
;
A
#
# COMPACT_ATOMS: atom_id res chain seq x y z
N THR A 1 16.17 2.80 13.63
CA THR A 1 17.59 3.03 13.95
C THR A 1 18.47 2.60 12.78
N GLY A 2 19.68 3.21 12.65
CA GLY A 2 20.63 2.89 11.56
C GLY A 2 21.05 1.42 11.51
N SER A 3 21.14 0.74 12.67
CA SER A 3 21.46 -0.69 12.76
C SER A 3 20.39 -1.58 12.14
N VAL A 4 19.10 -1.27 12.35
CA VAL A 4 17.97 -2.03 11.77
C VAL A 4 17.95 -1.86 10.25
N ARG A 5 18.16 -0.64 9.74
CA ARG A 5 18.23 -0.39 8.28
C ARG A 5 19.39 -1.16 7.64
N ARG A 6 20.57 -1.19 8.29
CA ARG A 6 21.71 -1.97 7.80
C ARG A 6 21.40 -3.46 7.76
N MET A 7 20.88 -4.02 8.84
CA MET A 7 20.48 -5.42 8.90
C MET A 7 19.47 -5.78 7.81
N LEU A 8 18.49 -4.93 7.56
CA LEU A 8 17.51 -5.13 6.50
C LEU A 8 18.17 -5.13 5.13
N ALA A 9 19.04 -4.17 4.85
CA ALA A 9 19.79 -4.10 3.59
C ALA A 9 20.68 -5.33 3.38
N GLU A 10 21.39 -5.78 4.43
CA GLU A 10 22.26 -6.98 4.39
C GLU A 10 21.44 -8.28 4.20
N SER A 11 20.21 -8.33 4.70
CA SER A 11 19.35 -9.52 4.55
C SER A 11 18.76 -9.69 3.15
N GLY A 12 18.69 -8.62 2.35
CA GLY A 12 18.01 -8.62 1.05
C GLY A 12 16.49 -8.73 1.11
N TYR A 13 15.89 -8.82 2.32
CA TYR A 13 14.44 -8.87 2.46
C TYR A 13 13.80 -7.49 2.22
N PRO A 14 12.55 -7.45 1.70
CA PRO A 14 11.84 -6.20 1.50
C PRO A 14 11.52 -5.53 2.84
N GLY A 15 11.67 -4.21 2.88
CA GLY A 15 11.17 -3.38 3.97
C GLY A 15 9.64 -3.32 3.97
N MET A 16 9.04 -2.99 5.13
CA MET A 16 7.61 -2.81 5.24
C MET A 16 7.27 -1.33 5.36
N LYS A 17 6.30 -0.86 4.57
CA LYS A 17 5.76 0.50 4.57
C LYS A 17 4.26 0.46 4.83
N VAL A 18 3.81 1.15 5.87
CA VAL A 18 2.39 1.26 6.24
C VAL A 18 1.92 2.68 5.99
N LEU A 19 1.08 2.88 5.01
CA LEU A 19 0.67 4.21 4.55
C LEU A 19 -0.04 5.03 5.65
N GLN A 20 -0.80 4.38 6.53
CA GLN A 20 -1.44 5.05 7.68
C GLN A 20 -0.45 5.71 8.65
N PHE A 21 0.82 5.32 8.65
CA PHE A 21 1.86 5.94 9.49
C PHE A 21 2.56 7.12 8.81
N ALA A 22 2.20 7.44 7.57
CA ALA A 22 2.85 8.48 6.81
C ALA A 22 2.48 9.90 7.22
N PHE A 23 1.31 10.09 7.83
CA PHE A 23 0.69 11.41 7.97
C PHE A 23 0.67 11.87 9.44
N ASP A 24 1.85 12.05 10.01
CA ASP A 24 2.06 12.76 11.27
C ASP A 24 2.58 14.17 10.94
N SER A 25 1.79 15.19 11.23
CA SER A 25 2.11 16.59 10.90
C SER A 25 3.28 17.16 11.73
N ARG A 26 3.78 16.42 12.72
CA ARG A 26 4.82 16.85 13.65
C ARG A 26 6.23 16.44 13.22
N GLU A 27 6.34 15.50 12.26
CA GLU A 27 7.64 14.99 11.82
C GLU A 27 7.64 14.56 10.35
N GLU A 28 8.83 14.52 9.76
CA GLU A 28 9.02 13.89 8.45
C GLU A 28 8.90 12.37 8.58
N SER A 29 8.14 11.75 7.67
CA SER A 29 7.86 10.33 7.74
C SER A 29 8.54 9.54 6.62
N ASP A 30 9.30 8.52 7.00
CA ASP A 30 9.82 7.49 6.09
C ASP A 30 8.71 6.65 5.41
N TYR A 31 7.47 6.80 5.87
CA TYR A 31 6.30 6.11 5.31
C TYR A 31 5.59 6.90 4.21
N LEU A 32 6.04 8.14 3.90
CA LEU A 32 5.55 8.88 2.74
C LEU A 32 6.03 8.20 1.44
N PRO A 33 5.16 7.98 0.45
CA PRO A 33 5.48 7.20 -0.75
C PRO A 33 6.70 7.68 -1.55
N HIS A 34 7.02 8.98 -1.53
CA HIS A 34 8.20 9.51 -2.21
C HIS A 34 9.53 9.15 -1.51
N ASN A 35 9.47 8.62 -0.27
CA ASN A 35 10.63 8.13 0.48
C ASN A 35 10.80 6.60 0.40
N TYR A 36 10.03 5.91 -0.47
CA TYR A 36 10.11 4.46 -0.58
C TYR A 36 11.30 4.03 -1.42
N GLU A 37 11.90 2.91 -1.01
CA GLU A 37 12.77 2.10 -1.84
C GLU A 37 11.94 1.07 -2.62
N ARG A 38 12.45 0.59 -3.77
CA ARG A 38 11.72 -0.42 -4.56
C ARG A 38 11.51 -1.71 -3.80
N ASN A 39 12.59 -2.22 -3.18
CA ASN A 39 12.54 -3.46 -2.40
C ASN A 39 11.77 -3.25 -1.08
N CYS A 40 10.48 -2.99 -1.20
CA CYS A 40 9.59 -2.90 -0.04
C CYS A 40 8.18 -3.41 -0.36
N VAL A 41 7.45 -3.72 0.70
CA VAL A 41 6.02 -4.05 0.67
C VAL A 41 5.26 -2.87 1.25
N VAL A 42 4.39 -2.25 0.46
CA VAL A 42 3.49 -1.20 0.94
C VAL A 42 2.12 -1.77 1.28
N TYR A 43 1.58 -1.32 2.41
CA TYR A 43 0.21 -1.60 2.87
C TYR A 43 -0.54 -0.28 3.02
N THR A 44 -1.84 -0.24 2.75
CA THR A 44 -2.68 0.86 3.24
C THR A 44 -2.77 0.82 4.76
N GLY A 45 -2.92 -0.34 5.32
CA GLY A 45 -2.84 -0.72 6.73
C GLY A 45 -2.67 -2.23 6.84
N THR A 46 -2.14 -2.72 7.98
CA THR A 46 -2.03 -4.15 8.28
C THR A 46 -3.26 -4.65 9.02
N HIS A 47 -3.29 -5.93 9.40
CA HIS A 47 -4.35 -6.49 10.26
C HIS A 47 -4.43 -5.81 11.64
N ASP A 48 -3.35 -5.20 12.12
CA ASP A 48 -3.29 -4.50 13.40
C ASP A 48 -3.75 -3.04 13.33
N ASN A 49 -3.86 -2.50 12.12
CA ASN A 49 -4.32 -1.14 11.89
C ASN A 49 -5.85 -1.07 11.79
N ASN A 50 -6.40 0.12 11.88
CA ASN A 50 -7.77 0.38 11.49
C ASN A 50 -7.93 0.27 9.96
N THR A 51 -9.15 0.15 9.45
CA THR A 51 -9.42 0.36 8.03
C THR A 51 -9.03 1.78 7.63
N VAL A 52 -8.77 2.03 6.34
CA VAL A 52 -8.45 3.38 5.85
C VAL A 52 -9.54 4.38 6.24
N MET A 53 -10.82 4.02 6.12
CA MET A 53 -11.91 4.90 6.51
C MET A 53 -11.95 5.15 8.01
N GLY A 54 -11.78 4.10 8.83
CA GLY A 54 -11.75 4.24 10.28
C GLY A 54 -10.56 5.07 10.74
N TRP A 55 -9.38 4.85 10.19
CA TRP A 55 -8.18 5.65 10.43
C TRP A 55 -8.40 7.13 10.04
N TYR A 56 -8.90 7.39 8.83
CA TYR A 56 -9.14 8.74 8.33
C TYR A 56 -10.14 9.51 9.21
N ASP A 57 -11.14 8.84 9.77
CA ASP A 57 -12.10 9.46 10.68
C ASP A 57 -11.49 9.82 12.04
N GLU A 58 -10.51 9.05 12.49
CA GLU A 58 -9.83 9.22 13.79
C GLU A 58 -8.62 10.17 13.73
N LEU A 59 -8.18 10.59 12.55
CA LEU A 59 -7.06 11.53 12.40
C LEU A 59 -7.34 12.88 13.09
N ALA A 60 -6.31 13.41 13.75
CA ALA A 60 -6.32 14.80 14.21
C ALA A 60 -6.49 15.77 13.02
N PRO A 61 -7.07 16.96 13.23
CA PRO A 61 -7.34 17.90 12.14
C PRO A 61 -6.12 18.25 11.30
N GLU A 62 -4.96 18.44 11.94
CA GLU A 62 -3.68 18.80 11.31
C GLU A 62 -3.16 17.65 10.44
N ASP A 63 -3.20 16.42 10.97
CA ASP A 63 -2.77 15.21 10.26
C ASP A 63 -3.71 14.91 9.09
N LYS A 64 -5.02 15.11 9.30
CA LYS A 64 -6.02 14.98 8.24
C LYS A 64 -5.78 15.99 7.11
N LYS A 65 -5.45 17.22 7.47
CA LYS A 65 -5.11 18.25 6.49
C LYS A 65 -3.88 17.84 5.69
N LEU A 66 -2.81 17.43 6.35
CA LEU A 66 -1.60 16.93 5.69
C LEU A 66 -1.91 15.78 4.73
N ALA A 67 -2.71 14.81 5.18
CA ALA A 67 -3.09 13.64 4.39
C ALA A 67 -3.88 14.02 3.12
N VAL A 68 -4.80 14.99 3.21
CA VAL A 68 -5.56 15.49 2.05
C VAL A 68 -4.67 16.34 1.13
N ASP A 69 -3.85 17.22 1.69
CA ASP A 69 -2.94 18.05 0.92
C ASP A 69 -1.92 17.20 0.13
N TYR A 70 -1.44 16.11 0.73
CA TYR A 70 -0.54 15.17 0.06
C TYR A 70 -1.17 14.43 -1.12
N LEU A 71 -2.46 14.12 -1.04
CA LEU A 71 -3.20 13.50 -2.15
C LEU A 71 -3.36 14.44 -3.36
N GLN A 72 -3.23 15.77 -3.17
CA GLN A 72 -3.50 16.80 -4.19
C GLN A 72 -4.88 16.65 -4.84
N ASN A 73 -5.83 16.08 -4.12
CA ASN A 73 -7.19 15.83 -4.57
C ASN A 73 -8.20 16.26 -3.49
N ALA A 74 -8.54 17.54 -3.47
CA ALA A 74 -9.48 18.12 -2.52
C ALA A 74 -10.96 17.88 -2.89
N TYR A 75 -11.22 17.25 -4.04
CA TYR A 75 -12.59 17.10 -4.58
C TYR A 75 -13.21 15.73 -4.30
N THR A 76 -12.44 14.76 -3.86
CA THR A 76 -12.98 13.43 -3.56
C THR A 76 -13.95 13.51 -2.37
N PRO A 77 -15.20 13.06 -2.53
CA PRO A 77 -16.12 12.98 -1.41
C PRO A 77 -15.56 12.11 -0.29
N LYS A 78 -15.77 12.52 0.97
CA LYS A 78 -15.26 11.80 2.16
C LYS A 78 -15.50 10.28 2.08
N LYS A 79 -16.70 9.87 1.66
CA LYS A 79 -17.09 8.46 1.54
C LYS A 79 -16.27 7.64 0.52
N GLU A 80 -15.50 8.32 -0.34
CA GLU A 80 -14.70 7.71 -1.41
C GLU A 80 -13.19 7.92 -1.21
N ILE A 81 -12.79 8.65 -0.17
CA ILE A 81 -11.37 9.00 0.10
C ILE A 81 -10.47 7.77 0.24
N TYR A 82 -11.02 6.64 0.69
CA TYR A 82 -10.29 5.38 0.78
C TYR A 82 -9.65 4.97 -0.55
N TRP A 83 -10.33 5.29 -1.65
CA TRP A 83 -9.85 4.95 -2.98
C TRP A 83 -8.61 5.77 -3.39
N ASP A 84 -8.51 7.02 -2.94
CA ASP A 84 -7.32 7.85 -3.18
C ASP A 84 -6.11 7.28 -2.44
N TYR A 85 -6.28 6.79 -1.21
CA TYR A 85 -5.19 6.13 -0.47
C TYR A 85 -4.80 4.79 -1.08
N ILE A 86 -5.75 4.00 -1.57
CA ILE A 86 -5.47 2.78 -2.34
C ILE A 86 -4.67 3.14 -3.61
N ALA A 87 -5.12 4.15 -4.36
CA ALA A 87 -4.43 4.59 -5.55
C ALA A 87 -3.02 5.13 -5.26
N LEU A 88 -2.84 5.82 -4.13
CA LEU A 88 -1.53 6.29 -3.67
C LEU A 88 -0.58 5.12 -3.39
N ALA A 89 -1.02 4.09 -2.66
CA ALA A 89 -0.24 2.89 -2.41
C ALA A 89 0.11 2.17 -3.72
N MET A 90 -0.87 1.99 -4.61
CA MET A 90 -0.70 1.31 -5.90
C MET A 90 0.23 2.04 -6.87
N ARG A 91 0.33 3.37 -6.79
CA ARG A 91 1.24 4.20 -7.62
C ARG A 91 2.66 4.30 -7.05
N SER A 92 2.88 3.84 -5.83
CA SER A 92 4.22 3.89 -5.22
C SER A 92 5.23 3.05 -5.99
N VAL A 93 6.51 3.27 -5.74
CA VAL A 93 7.62 2.49 -6.33
C VAL A 93 7.79 1.11 -5.69
N ALA A 94 7.08 0.80 -4.61
CA ALA A 94 7.17 -0.48 -3.90
C ALA A 94 6.92 -1.66 -4.84
N ASP A 95 7.77 -2.66 -4.83
CA ASP A 95 7.63 -3.85 -5.68
C ASP A 95 6.36 -4.65 -5.34
N THR A 96 5.96 -4.63 -4.08
CA THR A 96 4.74 -5.30 -3.63
C THR A 96 3.78 -4.33 -2.97
N CYS A 97 2.50 -4.41 -3.31
CA CYS A 97 1.43 -3.63 -2.70
C CYS A 97 0.32 -4.56 -2.19
N ILE A 98 0.02 -4.48 -0.90
CA ILE A 98 -1.01 -5.30 -0.26
C ILE A 98 -2.09 -4.39 0.31
N ILE A 99 -3.31 -4.56 -0.15
CA ILE A 99 -4.48 -3.80 0.26
C ILE A 99 -5.46 -4.71 0.97
N PRO A 100 -5.82 -4.45 2.24
CA PRO A 100 -6.88 -5.18 2.92
C PRO A 100 -8.20 -5.10 2.14
N VAL A 101 -8.93 -6.20 2.10
CA VAL A 101 -10.22 -6.26 1.40
C VAL A 101 -11.22 -5.23 1.94
N GLN A 102 -11.17 -4.95 3.23
CA GLN A 102 -12.02 -3.95 3.88
C GLN A 102 -11.80 -2.55 3.31
N ASP A 103 -10.57 -2.22 2.95
CA ASP A 103 -10.23 -0.93 2.34
C ASP A 103 -10.78 -0.84 0.92
N TYR A 104 -10.67 -1.90 0.10
CA TYR A 104 -11.33 -1.92 -1.21
C TYR A 104 -12.85 -1.73 -1.14
N LEU A 105 -13.45 -2.13 -0.02
CA LEU A 105 -14.88 -2.00 0.22
C LEU A 105 -15.27 -0.63 0.80
N GLY A 106 -14.30 0.16 1.23
CA GLY A 106 -14.54 1.44 1.90
C GLY A 106 -15.23 1.28 3.26
N LEU A 107 -14.97 0.18 3.97
CA LEU A 107 -15.58 -0.10 5.26
C LEU A 107 -14.93 0.72 6.38
N GLY A 108 -15.74 1.09 7.38
CA GLY A 108 -15.29 1.80 8.56
C GLY A 108 -14.64 0.88 9.61
N LYS A 109 -14.42 1.44 10.80
CA LYS A 109 -13.75 0.77 11.93
C LYS A 109 -14.42 -0.53 12.40
N GLU A 110 -15.70 -0.70 12.13
CA GLU A 110 -16.47 -1.91 12.44
C GLU A 110 -15.95 -3.17 11.71
N ALA A 111 -15.20 -2.97 10.62
CA ALA A 111 -14.57 -4.05 9.85
C ALA A 111 -13.11 -4.28 10.22
N ARG A 112 -12.59 -3.64 11.25
CA ARG A 112 -11.23 -3.86 11.75
C ARG A 112 -11.04 -5.32 12.18
N ILE A 113 -9.91 -5.93 11.83
CA ILE A 113 -9.65 -7.35 12.08
C ILE A 113 -9.12 -7.56 13.49
N ASN A 114 -8.13 -6.76 13.88
CA ASN A 114 -7.45 -6.90 15.16
C ASN A 114 -7.18 -5.53 15.80
N THR A 115 -7.36 -5.46 17.12
CA THR A 115 -6.98 -4.31 17.94
C THR A 115 -5.92 -4.79 18.94
N PRO A 116 -4.64 -4.45 18.73
CA PRO A 116 -3.56 -4.86 19.62
C PRO A 116 -3.85 -4.50 21.07
N SER A 117 -3.35 -5.32 21.99
CA SER A 117 -3.51 -5.14 23.45
C SER A 117 -4.95 -5.21 23.96
N THR A 118 -5.88 -5.79 23.20
CA THR A 118 -7.26 -6.05 23.66
C THR A 118 -7.53 -7.54 23.79
N LEU A 119 -8.44 -7.88 24.73
CA LEU A 119 -8.90 -9.25 24.91
C LEU A 119 -10.28 -9.43 24.27
N GLY A 120 -10.40 -10.40 23.36
CA GLY A 120 -11.65 -10.74 22.68
C GLY A 120 -11.99 -9.82 21.51
N GLY A 121 -12.94 -10.24 20.67
CA GLY A 121 -13.42 -9.47 19.53
C GLY A 121 -12.48 -9.42 18.33
N ASN A 122 -11.25 -9.93 18.45
CA ASN A 122 -10.25 -9.95 17.38
C ASN A 122 -10.42 -11.17 16.48
N TRP A 123 -10.09 -11.03 15.19
CA TRP A 123 -10.09 -12.12 14.19
C TRP A 123 -11.47 -12.73 13.90
N VAL A 124 -12.54 -12.02 14.27
CA VAL A 124 -13.93 -12.50 14.10
C VAL A 124 -14.60 -11.97 12.86
N TYR A 125 -14.04 -10.95 12.20
CA TYR A 125 -14.60 -10.37 10.98
C TYR A 125 -14.76 -11.44 9.89
N ARG A 126 -15.91 -11.43 9.23
CA ARG A 126 -16.22 -12.33 8.11
C ARG A 126 -16.77 -11.53 6.93
N LEU A 127 -16.21 -11.77 5.77
CA LEU A 127 -16.70 -11.19 4.53
C LEU A 127 -18.08 -11.77 4.17
N PRO A 128 -19.07 -10.91 3.89
CA PRO A 128 -20.34 -11.37 3.34
C PRO A 128 -20.15 -12.07 1.98
N LYS A 129 -21.06 -12.97 1.64
CA LYS A 129 -21.09 -13.55 0.29
C LYS A 129 -21.39 -12.45 -0.74
N LYS A 130 -20.77 -12.54 -1.93
CA LYS A 130 -20.93 -11.56 -3.04
C LYS A 130 -20.49 -10.15 -2.68
N THR A 131 -19.45 -10.00 -1.90
CA THR A 131 -18.90 -8.72 -1.43
C THR A 131 -18.42 -7.82 -2.57
N PHE A 132 -17.84 -8.40 -3.63
CA PHE A 132 -17.39 -7.67 -4.80
C PHE A 132 -18.42 -7.78 -5.93
N ASP A 133 -18.98 -6.64 -6.34
CA ASP A 133 -19.71 -6.52 -7.58
C ASP A 133 -18.75 -6.36 -8.78
N GLU A 134 -19.28 -6.55 -9.99
CA GLU A 134 -18.48 -6.43 -11.20
C GLU A 134 -17.90 -5.04 -11.43
N ALA A 135 -18.57 -3.98 -11.01
CA ALA A 135 -18.09 -2.61 -11.15
C ALA A 135 -16.85 -2.39 -10.30
N LYS A 136 -16.87 -2.88 -9.06
CA LYS A 136 -15.72 -2.82 -8.15
C LYS A 136 -14.55 -3.66 -8.66
N ILE A 137 -14.80 -4.88 -9.13
CA ILE A 137 -13.78 -5.74 -9.75
C ILE A 137 -13.13 -5.02 -10.93
N ARG A 138 -13.92 -4.44 -11.84
CA ARG A 138 -13.38 -3.66 -12.98
C ARG A 138 -12.56 -2.46 -12.53
N LYS A 139 -13.00 -1.75 -11.48
CA LYS A 139 -12.27 -0.59 -10.94
C LYS A 139 -10.92 -1.00 -10.36
N ILE A 140 -10.86 -2.09 -9.59
CA ILE A 140 -9.61 -2.65 -9.04
C ILE A 140 -8.69 -3.08 -10.19
N ARG A 141 -9.20 -3.88 -11.13
CA ARG A 141 -8.44 -4.34 -12.30
C ARG A 141 -7.84 -3.17 -13.07
N ARG A 142 -8.64 -2.16 -13.37
CA ARG A 142 -8.18 -0.98 -14.10
C ARG A 142 -7.06 -0.23 -13.38
N LEU A 143 -7.16 -0.06 -12.07
CA LEU A 143 -6.08 0.54 -11.28
C LEU A 143 -4.80 -0.31 -11.32
N THR A 144 -4.93 -1.62 -11.19
CA THR A 144 -3.81 -2.57 -11.26
C THR A 144 -3.10 -2.51 -12.62
N GLU A 145 -3.86 -2.43 -13.71
CA GLU A 145 -3.35 -2.25 -15.07
C GLU A 145 -2.58 -0.94 -15.23
N ILE A 146 -3.19 0.19 -14.82
CA ILE A 146 -2.57 1.52 -14.94
C ILE A 146 -1.26 1.60 -14.16
N CYS A 147 -1.18 0.91 -13.02
CA CYS A 147 0.01 0.87 -12.17
C CYS A 147 1.02 -0.22 -12.61
N ALA A 148 0.80 -0.88 -13.75
CA ALA A 148 1.64 -1.96 -14.28
C ALA A 148 1.90 -3.10 -13.27
N ARG A 149 0.86 -3.46 -12.47
CA ARG A 149 0.93 -4.48 -11.41
C ARG A 149 0.18 -5.77 -11.76
N LEU A 150 -0.28 -5.94 -13.01
CA LEU A 150 -0.78 -7.23 -13.47
C LEU A 150 0.37 -8.20 -13.68
N PRO A 151 0.14 -9.51 -13.46
CA PRO A 151 1.09 -10.53 -13.87
C PRO A 151 1.44 -10.37 -15.34
N LYS A 152 2.72 -10.46 -15.67
CA LYS A 152 3.15 -10.55 -17.08
C LYS A 152 2.74 -11.92 -17.63
N GLU A 153 2.33 -11.96 -18.88
CA GLU A 153 2.10 -13.22 -19.56
C GLU A 153 3.40 -14.07 -19.56
N PRO A 154 3.32 -15.39 -19.48
CA PRO A 154 4.50 -16.26 -19.36
C PRO A 154 5.61 -15.98 -20.40
N GLY A 155 5.24 -15.57 -21.62
CA GLY A 155 6.19 -15.20 -22.68
C GLY A 155 6.91 -13.88 -22.38
N GLU A 156 6.19 -12.85 -21.94
CA GLU A 156 6.76 -11.53 -21.59
C GLU A 156 7.69 -11.60 -20.35
N ALA A 157 7.42 -12.53 -19.43
CA ALA A 157 8.25 -12.75 -18.27
C ALA A 157 9.62 -13.39 -18.63
N ALA A 158 9.66 -14.21 -19.66
CA ALA A 158 10.89 -14.82 -20.16
C ALA A 158 11.76 -13.75 -20.89
N GLU A 159 11.17 -12.96 -21.78
CA GLU A 159 11.86 -11.89 -22.52
C GLU A 159 12.43 -10.81 -21.59
N ALA A 160 11.72 -10.49 -20.48
CA ALA A 160 12.19 -9.53 -19.50
C ALA A 160 13.41 -10.03 -18.70
N LYS A 161 13.47 -11.33 -18.39
CA LYS A 161 14.63 -11.95 -17.72
C LYS A 161 15.86 -11.99 -18.65
N ASP A 162 15.67 -12.37 -19.90
CA ASP A 162 16.74 -12.40 -20.89
C ASP A 162 17.31 -10.99 -21.15
N ALA A 163 16.47 -9.96 -21.13
CA ALA A 163 16.88 -8.57 -21.26
C ALA A 163 17.64 -8.03 -20.03
N GLU A 164 17.27 -8.45 -18.82
CA GLU A 164 17.97 -8.10 -17.58
C GLU A 164 19.33 -8.80 -17.49
N GLU A 165 19.41 -10.09 -17.79
CA GLU A 165 20.64 -10.86 -17.88
C GLU A 165 21.63 -10.30 -18.93
N THR A 166 21.09 -9.88 -20.07
CA THR A 166 21.88 -9.23 -21.13
C THR A 166 22.46 -7.89 -20.69
N LYS A 167 21.71 -7.09 -19.93
CA LYS A 167 22.20 -5.82 -19.34
C LYS A 167 23.30 -6.03 -18.32
N GLU A 168 23.16 -6.99 -17.41
CA GLU A 168 24.18 -7.31 -16.41
C GLU A 168 25.50 -7.76 -17.06
N ILE A 169 25.42 -8.52 -18.17
CA ILE A 169 26.61 -8.96 -18.92
C ILE A 169 27.32 -7.78 -19.60
N ILE A 170 26.58 -6.80 -20.10
CA ILE A 170 27.14 -5.60 -20.74
C ILE A 170 27.80 -4.70 -19.70
N ASP A 171 27.13 -4.41 -18.57
CA ASP A 171 27.67 -3.59 -17.48
C ASP A 171 28.91 -4.20 -16.82
N THR A 172 29.02 -5.53 -16.83
CA THR A 172 30.19 -6.24 -16.28
C THR A 172 31.40 -6.21 -17.22
N LYS A 173 31.18 -5.98 -18.52
CA LYS A 173 32.28 -5.89 -19.51
C LYS A 173 32.82 -4.47 -19.73
N GLU A 174 32.11 -3.46 -19.23
CA GLU A 174 32.51 -2.05 -19.32
C GLU A 174 33.21 -1.53 -18.05
N ARG A 175 33.39 -2.38 -17.04
CA ARG A 175 34.17 -2.10 -15.83
C ARG A 175 35.49 -2.84 -15.86
#